data_622e25c5ef42e71583c93c5a8cd2d105
#
_entry.id   622e25c5ef42e71583c93c5a8cd2d105
#
_cell.length_a   1.000
_cell.length_b   1.000
_cell.length_c   1.000
_cell.angle_alpha   90.00
_cell.angle_beta   90.00
_cell.angle_gamma   90.00
#
_symmetry.space_group_name_H-M   'P 1'
#
loop_
_entity.id
_entity.type
_entity.pdbx_description
1 polymer ?
#
loop_
_entity_poly.entity_id
_entity_poly.type
_entity_poly.pdbx_seq_one_letter_code
_entity_poly.pdbx_strand_id
1 'polypeptide(L)'
;YNDFNTYIANIFHCSVFKRDQFLTKLKSYPSQDAGLFEKFKKDILPLKYGFKLGDIEKAAKYIYIETQTFSGMTISEKTKYVDLKGKYKSKYQHLIDKLENPKWQLKIGNITNVENESFETVIKKYDTPDTLFYVDPPYYKMEDYYTKEFGRDQHLQLANELKNIKGKFILSYYVFPQLSEWFPKGKYHWTTKEFSKANSTTSKKKTTSRGEELLIMNFKPALTL
;
A
#
# COMPACT_ATOMS: atom_id res chain seq x y z
N TYR A 1 4.18 10.78 2.39
CA TYR A 1 3.93 9.36 2.08
C TYR A 1 5.24 8.61 1.97
N ASN A 2 5.32 7.42 2.52
CA ASN A 2 6.46 6.51 2.38
C ASN A 2 5.98 5.11 2.04
N ASP A 3 6.73 4.41 1.20
CA ASP A 3 6.54 2.99 0.92
C ASP A 3 7.90 2.34 0.67
N PHE A 4 8.16 1.22 1.31
CA PHE A 4 9.41 0.49 1.15
C PHE A 4 9.52 -0.15 -0.25
N ASN A 5 8.38 -0.48 -0.87
CA ASN A 5 8.35 -0.95 -2.25
C ASN A 5 8.61 0.22 -3.21
N THR A 6 9.78 0.25 -3.82
CA THR A 6 10.22 1.32 -4.74
C THR A 6 9.23 1.55 -5.89
N TYR A 7 8.55 0.51 -6.39
CA TYR A 7 7.56 0.67 -7.45
C TYR A 7 6.31 1.41 -6.97
N ILE A 8 5.82 1.08 -5.78
CA ILE A 8 4.67 1.76 -5.18
C ILE A 8 5.02 3.22 -4.87
N ALA A 9 6.15 3.47 -4.23
CA ALA A 9 6.65 4.82 -3.99
C ALA A 9 6.78 5.61 -5.30
N ASN A 10 7.31 4.99 -6.36
CA ASN A 10 7.47 5.62 -7.67
C ASN A 10 6.14 5.96 -8.34
N ILE A 11 5.12 5.10 -8.22
CA ILE A 11 3.76 5.37 -8.72
C ILE A 11 3.18 6.60 -8.00
N PHE A 12 3.28 6.65 -6.67
CA PHE A 12 2.83 7.81 -5.90
C PHE A 12 3.59 9.06 -6.29
N HIS A 13 4.92 8.99 -6.41
CA HIS A 13 5.74 10.11 -6.86
C HIS A 13 5.32 10.64 -8.25
N CYS A 14 5.14 9.75 -9.22
CA CYS A 14 4.70 10.13 -10.56
C CYS A 14 3.28 10.70 -10.56
N SER A 15 2.37 10.14 -9.75
CA SER A 15 0.99 10.61 -9.63
C SER A 15 0.88 12.01 -9.02
N VAL A 16 1.78 12.37 -8.10
CA VAL A 16 1.80 13.65 -7.40
C VAL A 16 2.59 14.71 -8.20
N PHE A 17 3.82 14.39 -8.57
CA PHE A 17 4.77 15.40 -9.07
C PHE A 17 4.95 15.40 -10.60
N LYS A 18 4.50 14.35 -11.30
CA LYS A 18 4.62 14.21 -12.76
C LYS A 18 3.34 13.74 -13.41
N ARG A 19 2.21 14.12 -12.84
CA ARG A 19 0.88 13.60 -13.16
C ARG A 19 0.56 13.63 -14.65
N ASP A 20 0.73 14.77 -15.33
CA ASP A 20 0.32 14.93 -16.72
C ASP A 20 1.16 14.07 -17.67
N GLN A 21 2.46 13.99 -17.41
CA GLN A 21 3.36 13.10 -18.16
C GLN A 21 3.04 11.64 -17.87
N PHE A 22 2.71 11.31 -16.62
CA PHE A 22 2.33 9.97 -16.22
C PHE A 22 1.00 9.54 -16.87
N LEU A 23 -0.01 10.40 -16.85
CA LEU A 23 -1.29 10.15 -17.54
C LEU A 23 -1.10 9.99 -19.05
N THR A 24 -0.30 10.83 -19.70
CA THR A 24 0.02 10.71 -21.13
C THR A 24 0.62 9.34 -21.41
N LYS A 25 1.54 8.89 -20.57
CA LYS A 25 2.17 7.57 -20.71
C LYS A 25 1.18 6.43 -20.50
N LEU A 26 0.34 6.50 -19.48
CA LEU A 26 -0.69 5.49 -19.23
C LEU A 26 -1.67 5.41 -20.43
N LYS A 27 -2.13 6.53 -20.93
CA LYS A 27 -3.05 6.57 -22.10
C LYS A 27 -2.44 6.04 -23.39
N SER A 28 -1.12 5.98 -23.50
CA SER A 28 -0.44 5.42 -24.68
C SER A 28 -0.50 3.89 -24.75
N TYR A 29 -0.93 3.22 -23.67
CA TYR A 29 -1.05 1.77 -23.61
C TYR A 29 -2.52 1.34 -23.84
N PRO A 30 -2.76 0.22 -24.51
CA PRO A 30 -4.10 -0.35 -24.63
C PRO A 30 -4.61 -0.76 -23.22
N SER A 31 -5.92 -0.72 -23.02
CA SER A 31 -6.53 -1.06 -21.72
C SER A 31 -6.28 -2.50 -21.28
N GLN A 32 -6.04 -3.41 -22.23
CA GLN A 32 -5.71 -4.81 -22.04
C GLN A 32 -4.90 -5.35 -23.22
N ASP A 33 -3.77 -5.99 -22.95
CA ASP A 33 -2.96 -6.68 -23.96
C ASP A 33 -2.02 -7.69 -23.27
N ALA A 34 -2.20 -8.96 -23.56
CA ALA A 34 -1.41 -10.05 -22.96
C ALA A 34 0.06 -10.01 -23.40
N GLY A 35 0.34 -9.63 -24.67
CA GLY A 35 1.71 -9.53 -25.16
C GLY A 35 2.47 -8.39 -24.48
N LEU A 36 1.81 -7.25 -24.34
CA LEU A 36 2.38 -6.09 -23.63
C LEU A 36 2.60 -6.39 -22.14
N PHE A 37 1.66 -7.08 -21.50
CA PHE A 37 1.79 -7.56 -20.12
C PHE A 37 3.04 -8.40 -19.92
N GLU A 38 3.24 -9.44 -20.75
CA GLU A 38 4.42 -10.31 -20.63
C GLU A 38 5.73 -9.57 -20.93
N LYS A 39 5.72 -8.64 -21.90
CA LYS A 39 6.86 -7.77 -22.18
C LYS A 39 7.21 -6.92 -20.95
N PHE A 40 6.24 -6.23 -20.37
CA PHE A 40 6.47 -5.37 -19.20
C PHE A 40 6.90 -6.17 -17.98
N LYS A 41 6.34 -7.36 -17.78
CA LYS A 41 6.77 -8.26 -16.71
C LYS A 41 8.25 -8.61 -16.83
N LYS A 42 8.74 -8.95 -18.04
CA LYS A 42 10.16 -9.20 -18.30
C LYS A 42 11.04 -7.98 -18.02
N ASP A 43 10.55 -6.78 -18.32
CA ASP A 43 11.29 -5.54 -18.09
C ASP A 43 11.41 -5.17 -16.60
N ILE A 44 10.40 -5.53 -15.81
CA ILE A 44 10.30 -5.15 -14.38
C ILE A 44 10.96 -6.16 -13.44
N LEU A 45 10.77 -7.46 -13.68
CA LEU A 45 11.25 -8.51 -12.77
C LEU A 45 12.76 -8.48 -12.46
N PRO A 46 13.65 -8.16 -13.41
CA PRO A 46 15.08 -8.06 -13.12
C PRO A 46 15.47 -6.85 -12.28
N LEU A 47 14.62 -5.82 -12.26
CA LEU A 47 14.89 -4.54 -11.59
C LEU A 47 14.43 -4.62 -10.13
N LYS A 48 14.96 -5.56 -9.38
CA LYS A 48 14.71 -5.60 -7.95
C LYS A 48 14.78 -4.19 -7.35
N TYR A 49 14.47 -3.68 -6.42
CA TYR A 49 14.46 -2.39 -5.76
C TYR A 49 15.67 -1.46 -6.08
N GLY A 50 15.56 -0.18 -5.82
CA GLY A 50 16.70 0.74 -5.81
C GLY A 50 16.89 1.63 -7.05
N PHE A 51 15.84 1.87 -7.83
CA PHE A 51 15.87 2.92 -8.86
C PHE A 51 15.34 4.26 -8.31
N LYS A 52 15.74 5.34 -8.95
CA LYS A 52 15.33 6.71 -8.55
C LYS A 52 13.84 6.95 -8.79
N LEU A 53 13.15 7.54 -7.81
CA LEU A 53 11.75 7.93 -7.94
C LEU A 53 11.55 8.96 -9.07
N GLY A 54 10.39 8.91 -9.70
CA GLY A 54 10.02 9.78 -10.82
C GLY A 54 10.30 9.17 -12.19
N ASP A 55 10.60 7.88 -12.27
CA ASP A 55 10.69 7.12 -13.52
C ASP A 55 9.28 6.74 -14.00
N ILE A 56 8.76 7.53 -14.93
CA ILE A 56 7.41 7.39 -15.46
C ILE A 56 7.22 6.05 -16.19
N GLU A 57 8.23 5.59 -16.92
CA GLU A 57 8.19 4.35 -17.68
C GLU A 57 8.01 3.14 -16.74
N LYS A 58 8.83 3.07 -15.70
CA LYS A 58 8.73 2.00 -14.70
C LYS A 58 7.40 2.05 -13.92
N ALA A 59 6.95 3.26 -13.52
CA ALA A 59 5.67 3.43 -12.87
C ALA A 59 4.52 2.92 -13.73
N ALA A 60 4.49 3.31 -15.02
CA ALA A 60 3.45 2.92 -15.95
C ALA A 60 3.45 1.41 -16.24
N LYS A 61 4.61 0.79 -16.44
CA LYS A 61 4.74 -0.65 -16.65
C LYS A 61 4.27 -1.45 -15.44
N TYR A 62 4.71 -1.04 -14.24
CA TYR A 62 4.33 -1.75 -13.01
C TYR A 62 2.82 -1.72 -12.79
N ILE A 63 2.21 -0.54 -12.86
CA ILE A 63 0.77 -0.40 -12.62
C ILE A 63 -0.07 -1.06 -13.73
N TYR A 64 0.45 -1.12 -14.96
CA TYR A 64 -0.18 -1.86 -16.05
C TYR A 64 -0.29 -3.35 -15.71
N ILE A 65 0.77 -3.96 -15.19
CA ILE A 65 0.78 -5.36 -14.75
C ILE A 65 -0.18 -5.54 -13.56
N GLU A 66 -0.08 -4.72 -12.52
CA GLU A 66 -0.90 -4.80 -11.31
C GLU A 66 -2.40 -4.75 -11.61
N THR A 67 -2.81 -3.90 -12.54
CA THR A 67 -4.23 -3.75 -12.90
C THR A 67 -4.79 -4.90 -13.73
N GLN A 68 -3.92 -5.75 -14.29
CA GLN A 68 -4.30 -6.89 -15.12
C GLN A 68 -4.01 -8.24 -14.45
N THR A 69 -3.79 -8.23 -13.15
CA THR A 69 -3.63 -9.44 -12.32
C THR A 69 -4.84 -9.65 -11.41
N PHE A 70 -4.98 -10.86 -10.88
CA PHE A 70 -6.12 -11.24 -10.05
C PHE A 70 -6.10 -10.64 -8.62
N SER A 71 -4.96 -10.25 -8.09
CA SER A 71 -4.83 -9.72 -6.73
C SER A 71 -3.62 -8.81 -6.64
N GLY A 72 -3.67 -7.75 -5.83
CA GLY A 72 -2.55 -6.87 -5.54
C GLY A 72 -1.36 -7.54 -4.83
N MET A 73 -0.98 -8.72 -5.32
CA MET A 73 0.22 -9.45 -4.85
C MET A 73 1.44 -8.90 -5.56
N THR A 74 2.58 -8.94 -4.88
CA THR A 74 3.88 -8.58 -5.47
C THR A 74 4.10 -9.27 -6.81
N ILE A 75 4.49 -8.51 -7.83
CA ILE A 75 4.76 -9.03 -9.17
C ILE A 75 5.93 -10.03 -9.08
N SER A 76 5.73 -11.21 -9.61
CA SER A 76 6.69 -12.31 -9.65
C SER A 76 6.62 -13.04 -10.99
N GLU A 77 7.52 -13.99 -11.22
CA GLU A 77 7.45 -14.86 -12.39
C GLU A 77 6.13 -15.63 -12.49
N LYS A 78 5.51 -15.95 -11.34
CA LYS A 78 4.23 -16.64 -11.25
C LYS A 78 3.02 -15.75 -11.53
N THR A 79 3.21 -14.44 -11.61
CA THR A 79 2.14 -13.47 -11.90
C THR A 79 1.61 -13.69 -13.32
N LYS A 80 0.30 -13.91 -13.44
CA LYS A 80 -0.36 -14.24 -14.71
C LYS A 80 -1.29 -13.13 -15.14
N TYR A 81 -1.35 -12.91 -16.45
CA TYR A 81 -2.35 -12.07 -17.08
C TYR A 81 -3.77 -12.62 -16.86
N VAL A 82 -4.70 -11.74 -16.57
CA VAL A 82 -6.13 -12.07 -16.47
C VAL A 82 -6.89 -11.29 -17.54
N ASP A 83 -7.42 -12.01 -18.51
CA ASP A 83 -8.32 -11.44 -19.52
C ASP A 83 -9.70 -11.16 -18.88
N LEU A 84 -9.99 -9.89 -18.64
CA LEU A 84 -11.28 -9.44 -18.14
C LEU A 84 -12.24 -9.23 -19.31
N LYS A 85 -12.62 -10.31 -20.00
CA LYS A 85 -13.65 -10.26 -21.06
C LYS A 85 -14.98 -9.80 -20.46
N GLY A 86 -15.52 -8.69 -20.91
CA GLY A 86 -16.89 -8.34 -20.59
C GLY A 86 -17.20 -6.87 -20.34
N LYS A 87 -18.41 -6.63 -19.84
CA LYS A 87 -19.12 -5.35 -19.69
C LYS A 87 -18.48 -4.32 -18.73
N TYR A 88 -17.38 -4.64 -18.08
CA TYR A 88 -16.78 -3.78 -17.06
C TYR A 88 -15.55 -3.07 -17.62
N LYS A 89 -15.41 -1.78 -17.33
CA LYS A 89 -14.15 -1.06 -17.52
C LYS A 89 -13.03 -1.82 -16.86
N SER A 90 -11.90 -1.98 -17.54
CA SER A 90 -10.71 -2.60 -16.94
C SER A 90 -10.29 -1.82 -15.71
N LYS A 91 -9.64 -2.48 -14.75
CA LYS A 91 -9.03 -1.80 -13.59
C LYS A 91 -8.07 -0.70 -14.03
N TYR A 92 -7.39 -0.92 -15.16
CA TYR A 92 -6.49 0.05 -15.75
C TYR A 92 -7.21 1.34 -16.18
N GLN A 93 -8.35 1.22 -16.88
CA GLN A 93 -9.14 2.38 -17.26
C GLN A 93 -9.72 3.11 -16.04
N HIS A 94 -10.18 2.37 -15.02
CA HIS A 94 -10.63 2.98 -13.76
C HIS A 94 -9.53 3.79 -13.07
N LEU A 95 -8.28 3.31 -13.13
CA LEU A 95 -7.15 4.06 -12.58
C LEU A 95 -6.93 5.37 -13.34
N ILE A 96 -6.93 5.34 -14.67
CA ILE A 96 -6.79 6.54 -15.50
C ILE A 96 -7.90 7.54 -15.16
N ASP A 97 -9.17 7.10 -15.17
CA ASP A 97 -10.31 7.94 -14.81
C ASP A 97 -10.14 8.57 -13.41
N LYS A 98 -9.61 7.80 -12.45
CA LYS A 98 -9.37 8.27 -11.09
C LYS A 98 -8.26 9.31 -11.02
N LEU A 99 -7.17 9.13 -11.76
CA LEU A 99 -6.08 10.10 -11.85
C LEU A 99 -6.52 11.39 -12.56
N GLU A 100 -7.48 11.33 -13.47
CA GLU A 100 -8.07 12.49 -14.14
C GLU A 100 -9.07 13.24 -13.26
N ASN A 101 -9.64 12.59 -12.25
CA ASN A 101 -10.70 13.17 -11.43
C ASN A 101 -10.17 14.31 -10.55
N PRO A 102 -10.72 15.54 -10.64
CA PRO A 102 -10.28 16.67 -9.84
C PRO A 102 -10.37 16.42 -8.33
N LYS A 103 -11.36 15.65 -7.87
CA LYS A 103 -11.50 15.30 -6.44
C LYS A 103 -10.33 14.44 -5.95
N TRP A 104 -9.79 13.58 -6.82
CA TRP A 104 -8.59 12.80 -6.48
C TRP A 104 -7.36 13.70 -6.41
N GLN A 105 -7.24 14.64 -7.34
CA GLN A 105 -6.15 15.62 -7.34
C GLN A 105 -6.12 16.44 -6.04
N LEU A 106 -7.27 16.88 -5.56
CA LEU A 106 -7.35 17.57 -4.27
C LEU A 106 -6.88 16.70 -3.10
N LYS A 107 -7.12 15.40 -3.14
CA LYS A 107 -6.69 14.48 -2.08
C LYS A 107 -5.17 14.26 -2.07
N ILE A 108 -4.56 14.08 -3.24
CA ILE A 108 -3.11 13.83 -3.35
C ILE A 108 -2.28 15.11 -3.42
N GLY A 109 -2.90 16.24 -3.75
CA GLY A 109 -2.23 17.54 -3.90
C GLY A 109 -1.59 18.09 -2.62
N ASN A 110 -2.01 17.58 -1.48
CA ASN A 110 -1.41 17.92 -0.18
C ASN A 110 -0.18 17.06 0.14
N ILE A 111 0.16 16.08 -0.69
CA ILE A 111 1.39 15.29 -0.51
C ILE A 111 2.57 16.14 -0.97
N THR A 112 3.41 16.53 -0.02
CA THR A 112 4.60 17.36 -0.27
C THR A 112 5.85 16.54 -0.50
N ASN A 113 5.91 15.31 0.04
CA ASN A 113 7.03 14.39 -0.08
C ASN A 113 6.57 12.96 -0.33
N VAL A 114 7.31 12.25 -1.18
CA VAL A 114 7.19 10.81 -1.35
C VAL A 114 8.57 10.21 -1.12
N GLU A 115 8.64 9.33 -0.12
CA GLU A 115 9.88 8.67 0.31
C GLU A 115 9.86 7.19 -0.10
N ASN A 116 11.04 6.61 -0.24
CA ASN A 116 11.26 5.18 -0.41
C ASN A 116 12.37 4.72 0.55
N GLU A 117 12.09 4.86 1.82
CA GLU A 117 13.04 4.66 2.90
C GLU A 117 12.52 3.64 3.91
N SER A 118 13.38 3.15 4.79
CA SER A 118 12.95 2.36 5.91
C SER A 118 12.10 3.17 6.89
N PHE A 119 11.21 2.52 7.63
CA PHE A 119 10.34 3.21 8.59
C PHE A 119 11.15 3.93 9.69
N GLU A 120 12.30 3.38 10.10
CA GLU A 120 13.19 3.99 11.08
C GLU A 120 13.74 5.32 10.57
N THR A 121 14.19 5.35 9.31
CA THR A 121 14.68 6.57 8.66
C THR A 121 13.58 7.63 8.59
N VAL A 122 12.36 7.23 8.20
CA VAL A 122 11.23 8.14 8.10
C VAL A 122 10.80 8.66 9.48
N ILE A 123 10.67 7.78 10.47
CA ILE A 123 10.33 8.20 11.83
C ILE A 123 11.37 9.19 12.34
N LYS A 124 12.65 8.85 12.28
CA LYS A 124 13.73 9.73 12.72
C LYS A 124 13.74 11.10 12.03
N LYS A 125 13.41 11.13 10.73
CA LYS A 125 13.41 12.35 9.91
C LYS A 125 12.26 13.29 10.24
N TYR A 126 11.07 12.74 10.55
CA TYR A 126 9.84 13.51 10.65
C TYR A 126 9.24 13.57 12.07
N ASP A 127 9.87 12.95 13.07
CA ASP A 127 9.36 12.94 14.44
C ASP A 127 9.50 14.29 15.13
N THR A 128 8.37 14.99 15.23
CA THR A 128 8.20 16.21 16.01
C THR A 128 6.94 16.11 16.88
N PRO A 129 6.77 16.95 17.91
CA PRO A 129 5.54 16.96 18.74
C PRO A 129 4.25 17.15 17.94
N ASP A 130 4.32 17.80 16.77
CA ASP A 130 3.18 18.10 15.89
C ASP A 130 2.95 17.03 14.80
N THR A 131 3.84 16.03 14.71
CA THR A 131 3.72 14.98 13.71
C THR A 131 2.67 13.94 14.11
N LEU A 132 1.82 13.54 13.16
CA LEU A 132 0.97 12.37 13.25
C LEU A 132 1.42 11.33 12.23
N PHE A 133 1.91 10.19 12.71
CA PHE A 133 2.23 9.04 11.87
C PHE A 133 1.01 8.14 11.71
N TYR A 134 0.56 7.92 10.47
CA TYR A 134 -0.32 6.80 10.14
C TYR A 134 0.56 5.64 9.66
N VAL A 135 0.52 4.53 10.39
CA VAL A 135 1.42 3.39 10.21
C VAL A 135 0.61 2.15 9.87
N ASP A 136 0.80 1.63 8.66
CA ASP A 136 0.10 0.46 8.12
C ASP A 136 1.15 -0.54 7.59
N PRO A 137 1.83 -1.27 8.49
CA PRO A 137 2.88 -2.22 8.09
C PRO A 137 2.27 -3.50 7.53
N PRO A 138 3.07 -4.38 6.88
CA PRO A 138 2.65 -5.75 6.60
C PRO A 138 2.12 -6.41 7.88
N TYR A 139 0.98 -7.10 7.80
CA TYR A 139 0.38 -7.68 9.01
C TYR A 139 1.16 -8.91 9.50
N TYR A 140 1.36 -8.99 10.80
CA TYR A 140 2.08 -10.07 11.46
C TYR A 140 1.53 -11.45 11.07
N LYS A 141 2.39 -12.41 10.70
CA LYS A 141 2.08 -13.73 10.14
C LYS A 141 1.41 -13.71 8.75
N MET A 142 1.37 -12.57 8.10
CA MET A 142 0.91 -12.44 6.71
C MET A 142 2.07 -11.99 5.80
N GLU A 143 3.30 -12.07 6.31
CA GLU A 143 4.53 -11.60 5.66
C GLU A 143 4.80 -12.31 4.32
N ASP A 144 4.34 -13.57 4.17
CA ASP A 144 4.46 -14.33 2.92
C ASP A 144 3.70 -13.69 1.73
N TYR A 145 2.71 -12.84 2.01
CA TYR A 145 1.97 -12.07 0.98
C TYR A 145 2.68 -10.78 0.56
N TYR A 146 3.64 -10.34 1.36
CA TYR A 146 4.44 -9.14 1.10
C TYR A 146 5.87 -9.54 0.74
N THR A 147 6.84 -8.82 1.20
CA THR A 147 8.25 -9.23 1.06
C THR A 147 8.67 -9.97 2.33
N LYS A 148 9.48 -11.02 2.22
CA LYS A 148 10.06 -11.75 3.38
C LYS A 148 10.94 -10.87 4.28
N GLU A 149 11.07 -9.59 3.94
CA GLU A 149 11.95 -8.62 4.59
C GLU A 149 11.31 -7.96 5.83
N PHE A 150 10.00 -8.13 6.09
CA PHE A 150 9.32 -7.56 7.24
C PHE A 150 8.85 -8.68 8.19
N GLY A 151 9.78 -9.32 8.89
CA GLY A 151 9.51 -10.41 9.81
C GLY A 151 9.28 -9.92 11.26
N ARG A 152 9.29 -10.87 12.20
CA ARG A 152 9.05 -10.61 13.62
C ARG A 152 9.93 -9.49 14.21
N ASP A 153 11.19 -9.47 13.85
CA ASP A 153 12.16 -8.51 14.41
C ASP A 153 11.85 -7.09 13.95
N GLN A 154 11.42 -6.91 12.69
CA GLN A 154 10.99 -5.62 12.16
C GLN A 154 9.69 -5.14 12.82
N HIS A 155 8.75 -6.04 13.12
CA HIS A 155 7.54 -5.69 13.88
C HIS A 155 7.88 -5.22 15.30
N LEU A 156 8.78 -5.91 15.98
CA LEU A 156 9.24 -5.51 17.32
C LEU A 156 10.01 -4.20 17.28
N GLN A 157 10.86 -4.02 16.28
CA GLN A 157 11.61 -2.78 16.08
C GLN A 157 10.65 -1.61 15.82
N LEU A 158 9.66 -1.77 14.93
CA LEU A 158 8.64 -0.76 14.70
C LEU A 158 7.88 -0.40 15.99
N ALA A 159 7.49 -1.41 16.77
CA ALA A 159 6.83 -1.17 18.05
C ALA A 159 7.71 -0.37 19.01
N ASN A 160 9.02 -0.64 19.05
CA ASN A 160 9.97 0.08 19.90
C ASN A 160 10.19 1.53 19.41
N GLU A 161 10.29 1.76 18.11
CA GLU A 161 10.36 3.11 17.54
C GLU A 161 9.12 3.91 17.94
N LEU A 162 7.91 3.38 17.70
CA LEU A 162 6.65 4.04 18.00
C LEU A 162 6.44 4.36 19.50
N LYS A 163 7.05 3.59 20.41
CA LYS A 163 7.01 3.89 21.86
C LYS A 163 7.82 5.12 22.23
N ASN A 164 8.81 5.49 21.44
CA ASN A 164 9.80 6.53 21.74
C ASN A 164 9.60 7.82 20.92
N ILE A 165 8.61 7.90 20.02
CA ILE A 165 8.36 9.10 19.24
C ILE A 165 7.87 10.26 20.12
N LYS A 166 8.17 11.48 19.69
CA LYS A 166 7.66 12.74 20.29
C LYS A 166 6.25 13.06 19.81
N GLY A 167 5.94 12.65 18.59
CA GLY A 167 4.68 12.88 17.93
C GLY A 167 3.57 11.91 18.32
N LYS A 168 2.54 11.88 17.50
CA LYS A 168 1.41 10.97 17.63
C LYS A 168 1.47 9.87 16.58
N PHE A 169 0.87 8.71 16.88
CA PHE A 169 0.69 7.68 15.87
C PHE A 169 -0.70 7.06 15.89
N ILE A 170 -1.13 6.57 14.72
CA ILE A 170 -2.22 5.63 14.51
C ILE A 170 -1.61 4.43 13.80
N LEU A 171 -1.61 3.27 14.47
CA LEU A 171 -1.07 2.03 13.94
C LEU A 171 -2.23 1.09 13.58
N SER A 172 -2.31 0.67 12.32
CA SER A 172 -3.29 -0.30 11.82
C SER A 172 -2.72 -1.71 11.88
N TYR A 173 -3.47 -2.64 12.49
CA TYR A 173 -3.10 -4.06 12.57
C TYR A 173 -4.31 -4.98 12.61
N TYR A 174 -4.07 -6.30 12.46
CA TYR A 174 -4.95 -7.33 12.99
C TYR A 174 -4.55 -7.72 14.41
N VAL A 175 -5.52 -8.26 15.17
CA VAL A 175 -5.27 -8.72 16.53
C VAL A 175 -4.39 -9.98 16.51
N PHE A 176 -3.31 -9.97 17.29
CA PHE A 176 -2.46 -11.12 17.56
C PHE A 176 -1.93 -11.08 19.01
N PRO A 177 -1.54 -12.23 19.61
CA PRO A 177 -1.25 -12.30 21.07
C PRO A 177 -0.20 -11.31 21.56
N GLN A 178 0.92 -11.12 20.85
CA GLN A 178 2.04 -10.29 21.28
C GLN A 178 1.72 -8.78 21.24
N LEU A 179 0.68 -8.38 20.55
CA LEU A 179 0.34 -6.98 20.36
C LEU A 179 0.01 -6.26 21.68
N SER A 180 -0.65 -6.95 22.62
CA SER A 180 -0.94 -6.42 23.95
C SER A 180 0.29 -6.26 24.85
N GLU A 181 1.34 -7.03 24.59
CA GLU A 181 2.64 -6.85 25.26
C GLU A 181 3.36 -5.62 24.69
N TRP A 182 3.28 -5.42 23.39
CA TRP A 182 3.92 -4.27 22.73
C TRP A 182 3.20 -2.97 23.03
N PHE A 183 1.87 -3.00 23.04
CA PHE A 183 1.01 -1.82 23.24
C PHE A 183 -0.06 -2.11 24.31
N PRO A 184 0.30 -2.09 25.62
CA PRO A 184 -0.65 -2.35 26.71
C PRO A 184 -1.88 -1.42 26.66
N LYS A 185 -3.10 -1.99 26.74
CA LYS A 185 -4.38 -1.26 26.68
C LYS A 185 -4.52 -0.16 27.75
N GLY A 186 -3.80 -0.27 28.89
CA GLY A 186 -3.79 0.76 29.93
C GLY A 186 -3.00 2.02 29.55
N LYS A 187 -2.11 1.92 28.55
CA LYS A 187 -1.25 3.02 28.07
C LYS A 187 -1.65 3.55 26.69
N TYR A 188 -2.18 2.68 25.83
CA TYR A 188 -2.54 3.00 24.46
C TYR A 188 -4.03 2.89 24.26
N HIS A 189 -4.58 3.74 23.40
CA HIS A 189 -5.98 3.68 23.02
C HIS A 189 -6.16 2.71 21.85
N TRP A 190 -7.08 1.74 22.03
CA TRP A 190 -7.39 0.71 21.03
C TRP A 190 -8.82 0.89 20.54
N THR A 191 -9.00 0.91 19.22
CA THR A 191 -10.31 0.91 18.58
C THR A 191 -10.37 -0.22 17.57
N THR A 192 -11.41 -1.04 17.63
CA THR A 192 -11.62 -2.16 16.71
C THR A 192 -12.80 -1.87 15.80
N LYS A 193 -12.71 -2.32 14.56
CA LYS A 193 -13.80 -2.27 13.60
C LYS A 193 -13.95 -3.61 12.91
N GLU A 194 -15.15 -4.19 13.02
CA GLU A 194 -15.50 -5.38 12.25
C GLU A 194 -15.76 -5.01 10.79
N PHE A 195 -15.26 -5.83 9.88
CA PHE A 195 -15.58 -5.73 8.46
C PHE A 195 -15.88 -7.11 7.87
N SER A 196 -16.72 -7.13 6.84
CA SER A 196 -17.01 -8.36 6.09
C SER A 196 -15.87 -8.63 5.10
N LYS A 197 -15.15 -9.74 5.27
CA LYS A 197 -14.17 -10.19 4.27
C LYS A 197 -14.94 -10.64 3.03
N ALA A 198 -14.62 -10.07 1.86
CA ALA A 198 -15.08 -10.59 0.60
C ALA A 198 -14.47 -11.99 0.40
N ASN A 199 -15.30 -13.03 0.37
CA ASN A 199 -14.82 -14.37 0.09
C ASN A 199 -14.30 -14.46 -1.34
N SER A 200 -13.14 -15.07 -1.54
CA SER A 200 -12.67 -15.45 -2.87
C SER A 200 -13.74 -16.38 -3.49
N THR A 201 -14.07 -16.16 -4.76
CA THR A 201 -15.13 -16.80 -5.53
C THR A 201 -14.99 -18.33 -5.73
N THR A 202 -14.06 -18.98 -5.06
CA THR A 202 -13.75 -20.41 -5.22
C THR A 202 -14.42 -21.33 -4.20
N SER A 203 -15.05 -20.81 -3.13
CA SER A 203 -15.76 -21.67 -2.19
C SER A 203 -17.27 -21.58 -2.40
N LYS A 204 -17.91 -22.72 -2.70
CA LYS A 204 -19.37 -22.89 -2.83
C LYS A 204 -20.16 -22.68 -1.52
N LYS A 205 -19.52 -22.32 -0.42
CA LYS A 205 -20.18 -21.96 0.85
C LYS A 205 -20.07 -20.47 1.09
N LYS A 206 -21.20 -19.76 1.03
CA LYS A 206 -21.38 -18.37 1.47
C LYS A 206 -21.24 -18.25 2.99
N THR A 207 -20.08 -18.45 3.54
CA THR A 207 -19.78 -18.04 4.91
C THR A 207 -19.02 -16.73 4.84
N THR A 208 -19.71 -15.63 5.14
CA THR A 208 -19.06 -14.32 5.36
C THR A 208 -18.14 -14.46 6.57
N SER A 209 -16.83 -14.60 6.32
CA SER A 209 -15.87 -14.49 7.42
C SER A 209 -15.75 -13.01 7.80
N ARG A 210 -15.95 -12.71 9.09
CA ARG A 210 -15.69 -11.36 9.61
C ARG A 210 -14.20 -11.21 9.88
N GLY A 211 -13.66 -10.07 9.50
CA GLY A 211 -12.33 -9.62 9.91
C GLY A 211 -12.46 -8.50 10.93
N GLU A 212 -11.53 -8.42 11.84
CA GLU A 212 -11.44 -7.34 12.80
C GLU A 212 -10.17 -6.54 12.50
N GLU A 213 -10.33 -5.26 12.18
CA GLU A 213 -9.24 -4.32 12.00
C GLU A 213 -9.08 -3.49 13.27
N LEU A 214 -7.85 -3.33 13.70
CA LEU A 214 -7.50 -2.69 14.94
C LEU A 214 -6.69 -1.43 14.66
N LEU A 215 -7.06 -0.32 15.30
CA LEU A 215 -6.26 0.89 15.37
C LEU A 215 -5.73 1.08 16.79
N ILE A 216 -4.43 1.27 16.92
CA ILE A 216 -3.74 1.57 18.18
C ILE A 216 -3.16 2.98 18.10
N MET A 217 -3.37 3.77 19.15
CA MET A 217 -2.94 5.17 19.21
C MET A 217 -2.24 5.47 20.54
N ASN A 218 -1.24 6.37 20.52
CA ASN A 218 -0.62 6.90 21.76
C ASN A 218 -1.36 8.13 22.30
N PHE A 219 -2.53 8.45 21.78
CA PHE A 219 -3.39 9.52 22.23
C PHE A 219 -4.85 9.08 22.21
N LYS A 220 -5.70 9.76 22.98
CA LYS A 220 -7.15 9.54 22.96
C LYS A 220 -7.75 10.45 21.86
N PRO A 221 -8.47 9.90 20.85
CA PRO A 221 -9.08 10.73 19.83
C PRO A 221 -10.18 11.62 20.45
N ALA A 222 -10.33 12.84 19.95
CA ALA A 222 -11.33 13.81 20.44
C ALA A 222 -12.77 13.43 20.09
N LEU A 223 -12.95 12.56 19.08
CA LEU A 223 -14.25 12.06 18.64
C LEU A 223 -14.24 10.53 18.78
N THR A 224 -15.28 10.01 19.41
CA THR A 224 -15.59 8.57 19.33
C THR A 224 -16.10 8.31 17.91
N LEU A 225 -15.34 7.56 17.12
CA LEU A 225 -15.71 7.13 15.78
C LEU A 225 -16.86 6.11 15.84
#